data_5a0621300e55d5eaf55a2fdc4b0bf352
#
_entry.id   5a0621300e55d5eaf55a2fdc4b0bf352
#
_cell.length_a   1.000
_cell.length_b   1.000
_cell.length_c   1.000
_cell.angle_alpha   90.00
_cell.angle_beta   90.00
_cell.angle_gamma   90.00
#
_symmetry.space_group_name_H-M   'P 1'
#
loop_
_entity.id
_entity.type
_entity.pdbx_description
1 polymer ?
#
loop_
_entity_poly.entity_id
_entity_poly.type
_entity_poly.pdbx_seq_one_letter_code
_entity_poly.pdbx_strand_id
1 'polypeptide(L)'
;MSRSIDLLKKRYLENIKENPDLFIGIELEFPIVNLEGKATDGEVVKDLFRYLPLVLGFTIEKVDDFGNPIQLLDPVSQDTILFEVAYTTIEFAFGKAKSIQEVEERFNFYMATIQNKLGEVNHAIVGCGIHPNWDKNDNQPVAYARYQMLMNYLKLSRTVLGTDLHDYPEYGAFICGSQVQLDVSKPNYLRVINAFNQIEAAKAFLFANSEFSGEDWDTKISRDIFWEESMHGIYAENVGVNARLFKDENDFF
;
A
#
# COMPACT_ATOMS: atom_id res chain seq x y z
N MET A 1 -29.80 18.95 0.34
CA MET A 1 -28.65 18.01 0.23
C MET A 1 -29.13 16.59 0.48
N SER A 2 -28.53 15.60 -0.16
CA SER A 2 -28.97 14.22 0.08
C SER A 2 -28.41 13.75 1.43
N ARG A 3 -29.14 12.88 2.14
CA ARG A 3 -28.69 12.24 3.39
C ARG A 3 -27.30 11.59 3.28
N SER A 4 -26.96 11.11 2.08
CA SER A 4 -25.67 10.49 1.80
C SER A 4 -24.52 11.51 1.88
N ILE A 5 -24.69 12.71 1.31
CA ILE A 5 -23.69 13.79 1.37
C ILE A 5 -23.45 14.22 2.83
N ASP A 6 -24.53 14.39 3.61
CA ASP A 6 -24.39 14.76 5.04
C ASP A 6 -23.64 13.68 5.84
N LEU A 7 -23.86 12.40 5.56
CA LEU A 7 -23.14 11.30 6.17
C LEU A 7 -21.64 11.27 5.76
N LEU A 8 -21.35 11.54 4.49
CA LEU A 8 -19.94 11.64 4.01
C LEU A 8 -19.23 12.80 4.67
N LYS A 9 -19.83 14.00 4.66
CA LYS A 9 -19.27 15.16 5.36
C LYS A 9 -19.01 14.88 6.83
N LYS A 10 -19.98 14.31 7.54
CA LYS A 10 -19.80 13.91 8.92
C LYS A 10 -18.60 12.97 9.08
N ARG A 11 -18.51 11.91 8.28
CA ARG A 11 -17.43 10.92 8.38
C ARG A 11 -16.04 11.52 8.14
N TYR A 12 -15.90 12.37 7.15
CA TYR A 12 -14.59 12.88 6.72
C TYR A 12 -14.18 14.17 7.42
N LEU A 13 -15.12 15.03 7.82
CA LEU A 13 -14.81 16.35 8.37
C LEU A 13 -14.96 16.46 9.89
N GLU A 14 -15.68 15.53 10.53
CA GLU A 14 -15.99 15.62 11.99
C GLU A 14 -14.69 15.62 12.83
N ASN A 15 -13.67 14.90 12.39
CA ASN A 15 -12.41 14.74 13.13
C ASN A 15 -11.28 15.66 12.64
N ILE A 16 -11.52 16.52 11.67
CA ILE A 16 -10.50 17.46 11.22
C ILE A 16 -10.30 18.54 12.28
N LYS A 17 -9.05 18.70 12.69
CA LYS A 17 -8.64 19.71 13.69
C LYS A 17 -8.58 21.11 13.08
N GLU A 18 -8.88 22.11 13.88
CA GLU A 18 -8.64 23.52 13.48
C GLU A 18 -7.14 23.82 13.40
N ASN A 19 -6.36 23.34 14.35
CA ASN A 19 -4.91 23.54 14.44
C ASN A 19 -4.23 22.17 14.63
N PRO A 20 -3.88 21.46 13.54
CA PRO A 20 -3.15 20.21 13.60
C PRO A 20 -1.67 20.43 13.95
N ASP A 21 -1.01 19.38 14.42
CA ASP A 21 0.43 19.39 14.72
C ASP A 21 1.32 19.27 13.46
N LEU A 22 0.72 19.13 12.29
CA LEU A 22 1.40 18.97 11.00
C LEU A 22 2.34 17.76 10.92
N PHE A 23 1.92 16.66 11.50
CA PHE A 23 2.61 15.39 11.32
C PHE A 23 2.48 14.86 9.89
N ILE A 24 3.47 14.04 9.50
CA ILE A 24 3.43 13.21 8.31
C ILE A 24 3.30 11.74 8.70
N GLY A 25 2.58 10.97 7.90
CA GLY A 25 2.58 9.52 7.91
C GLY A 25 3.17 9.01 6.60
N ILE A 26 3.93 7.93 6.64
CA ILE A 26 4.54 7.32 5.46
C ILE A 26 4.30 5.82 5.52
N GLU A 27 3.86 5.24 4.42
CA GLU A 27 3.77 3.81 4.18
C GLU A 27 4.62 3.46 2.97
N LEU A 28 5.45 2.43 3.09
CA LEU A 28 6.35 1.97 2.04
C LEU A 28 6.19 0.46 1.88
N GLU A 29 5.81 0.01 0.68
CA GLU A 29 5.64 -1.38 0.35
C GLU A 29 6.77 -1.86 -0.57
N PHE A 30 7.22 -3.09 -0.35
CA PHE A 30 8.32 -3.69 -1.10
C PHE A 30 8.09 -5.17 -1.36
N PRO A 31 8.48 -5.68 -2.55
CA PRO A 31 8.57 -7.12 -2.78
C PRO A 31 9.75 -7.74 -2.02
N ILE A 32 9.53 -8.94 -1.49
CA ILE A 32 10.59 -9.84 -0.99
C ILE A 32 10.87 -10.85 -2.10
N VAL A 33 12.07 -10.86 -2.62
CA VAL A 33 12.46 -11.69 -3.76
C VAL A 33 13.43 -12.79 -3.37
N ASN A 34 13.34 -13.94 -4.04
CA ASN A 34 14.36 -14.97 -4.05
C ASN A 34 15.45 -14.57 -5.06
N LEU A 35 16.70 -14.42 -4.62
CA LEU A 35 17.82 -13.97 -5.44
C LEU A 35 18.27 -14.98 -6.51
N GLU A 36 17.79 -16.21 -6.44
CA GLU A 36 17.99 -17.23 -7.49
C GLU A 36 16.93 -17.13 -8.59
N GLY A 37 16.05 -16.16 -8.55
CA GLY A 37 14.98 -15.96 -9.53
C GLY A 37 13.86 -17.00 -9.45
N LYS A 38 13.69 -17.63 -8.31
CA LYS A 38 12.59 -18.55 -7.98
C LYS A 38 11.44 -17.82 -7.30
N ALA A 39 10.36 -18.53 -7.00
CA ALA A 39 9.32 -18.02 -6.10
C ALA A 39 9.92 -17.64 -4.75
N THR A 40 9.36 -16.62 -4.13
CA THR A 40 9.68 -16.27 -2.73
C THR A 40 9.26 -17.41 -1.81
N ASP A 41 10.17 -17.86 -0.95
CA ASP A 41 9.87 -18.95 -0.01
C ASP A 41 9.00 -18.42 1.14
N GLY A 42 7.78 -18.92 1.23
CA GLY A 42 6.83 -18.53 2.26
C GLY A 42 7.29 -18.83 3.70
N GLU A 43 8.09 -19.87 3.92
CA GLU A 43 8.61 -20.15 5.26
C GLU A 43 9.75 -19.20 5.63
N VAL A 44 10.59 -18.80 4.68
CA VAL A 44 11.64 -17.79 4.91
C VAL A 44 11.02 -16.48 5.39
N VAL A 45 9.94 -16.02 4.76
CA VAL A 45 9.31 -14.75 5.15
C VAL A 45 8.53 -14.84 6.46
N LYS A 46 7.91 -15.99 6.77
CA LYS A 46 7.30 -16.22 8.09
C LYS A 46 8.35 -16.28 9.20
N ASP A 47 9.50 -16.91 8.95
CA ASP A 47 10.62 -16.95 9.88
C ASP A 47 11.21 -15.55 10.13
N LEU A 48 11.27 -14.71 9.10
CA LEU A 48 11.61 -13.30 9.28
C LEU A 48 10.67 -12.63 10.30
N PHE A 49 9.36 -12.78 10.15
CA PHE A 49 8.39 -12.17 11.06
C PHE A 49 8.39 -12.76 12.48
N ARG A 50 8.86 -14.00 12.65
CA ARG A 50 9.14 -14.58 13.97
C ARG A 50 10.44 -14.03 14.60
N TYR A 51 11.41 -13.67 13.76
CA TYR A 51 12.71 -13.14 14.19
C TYR A 51 12.67 -11.65 14.59
N LEU A 52 11.96 -10.82 13.81
CA LEU A 52 11.96 -9.36 14.00
C LEU A 52 11.53 -8.90 15.40
N PRO A 53 10.49 -9.44 16.05
CA PRO A 53 10.15 -9.09 17.44
C PRO A 53 11.29 -9.27 18.42
N LEU A 54 12.13 -10.29 18.23
CA LEU A 54 13.23 -10.61 19.14
C LEU A 54 14.38 -9.62 19.05
N VAL A 55 14.62 -9.02 17.87
CA VAL A 55 15.78 -8.16 17.62
C VAL A 55 15.44 -6.68 17.61
N LEU A 56 14.20 -6.33 17.22
CA LEU A 56 13.72 -4.94 17.18
C LEU A 56 12.95 -4.54 18.44
N GLY A 57 12.52 -5.50 19.26
CA GLY A 57 11.68 -5.23 20.43
C GLY A 57 10.21 -4.96 20.06
N PHE A 58 9.79 -5.32 18.86
CA PHE A 58 8.41 -5.17 18.40
C PHE A 58 7.49 -6.17 19.09
N THR A 59 6.23 -5.83 19.23
CA THR A 59 5.16 -6.73 19.68
C THR A 59 4.43 -7.32 18.47
N ILE A 60 3.96 -8.56 18.61
CA ILE A 60 3.09 -9.19 17.59
C ILE A 60 1.69 -8.62 17.79
N GLU A 61 1.18 -7.89 16.79
CA GLU A 61 -0.15 -7.28 16.84
C GLU A 61 -1.22 -8.15 16.18
N LYS A 62 -0.85 -8.82 15.08
CA LYS A 62 -1.75 -9.73 14.38
C LYS A 62 -1.05 -11.01 13.97
N VAL A 63 -1.84 -12.08 13.92
CA VAL A 63 -1.44 -13.39 13.39
C VAL A 63 -2.42 -13.83 12.30
N ASP A 64 -1.95 -14.71 11.40
CA ASP A 64 -2.80 -15.38 10.43
C ASP A 64 -3.64 -16.50 11.08
N ASP A 65 -4.50 -17.15 10.29
CA ASP A 65 -5.36 -18.26 10.76
C ASP A 65 -4.56 -19.50 11.25
N PHE A 66 -3.24 -19.54 10.99
CA PHE A 66 -2.32 -20.60 11.43
C PHE A 66 -1.43 -20.19 12.60
N GLY A 67 -1.58 -18.95 13.10
CA GLY A 67 -0.80 -18.41 14.22
C GLY A 67 0.56 -17.80 13.84
N ASN A 68 0.86 -17.61 12.55
CA ASN A 68 2.09 -16.93 12.13
C ASN A 68 1.91 -15.42 12.30
N PRO A 69 2.92 -14.69 12.83
CA PRO A 69 2.89 -13.24 12.88
C PRO A 69 2.75 -12.63 11.48
N ILE A 70 1.82 -11.68 11.32
CA ILE A 70 1.58 -10.97 10.06
C ILE A 70 1.62 -9.45 10.21
N GLN A 71 1.58 -8.95 11.44
CA GLN A 71 1.75 -7.54 11.74
C GLN A 71 2.49 -7.39 13.07
N LEU A 72 3.52 -6.57 13.04
CA LEU A 72 4.39 -6.23 14.16
C LEU A 72 4.26 -4.74 14.47
N LEU A 73 4.31 -4.37 15.74
CA LEU A 73 4.16 -2.99 16.20
C LEU A 73 5.33 -2.62 17.12
N ASP A 74 6.00 -1.50 16.84
CA ASP A 74 6.86 -0.84 17.80
C ASP A 74 5.99 -0.11 18.84
N PRO A 75 6.03 -0.50 20.12
CA PRO A 75 5.21 0.12 21.13
C PRO A 75 5.58 1.58 21.43
N VAL A 76 6.76 2.03 21.01
CA VAL A 76 7.28 3.39 21.26
C VAL A 76 6.97 4.33 20.10
N SER A 77 7.46 4.02 18.92
CA SER A 77 7.27 4.85 17.71
C SER A 77 5.90 4.68 17.09
N GLN A 78 5.20 3.59 17.39
CA GLN A 78 3.96 3.15 16.73
C GLN A 78 4.19 2.81 15.25
N ASP A 79 5.42 2.49 14.85
CA ASP A 79 5.70 1.94 13.54
C ASP A 79 5.18 0.52 13.45
N THR A 80 4.65 0.14 12.29
CA THR A 80 4.26 -1.24 12.01
C THR A 80 5.05 -1.80 10.84
N ILE A 81 5.36 -3.09 10.92
CA ILE A 81 5.89 -3.89 9.83
C ILE A 81 4.88 -5.02 9.61
N LEU A 82 4.37 -5.15 8.38
CA LEU A 82 3.32 -6.11 8.10
C LEU A 82 3.48 -6.72 6.69
N PHE A 83 2.78 -7.82 6.44
CA PHE A 83 2.57 -8.30 5.08
C PHE A 83 1.41 -7.52 4.46
N GLU A 84 1.62 -7.04 3.21
CA GLU A 84 0.54 -6.39 2.46
C GLU A 84 -0.02 -7.37 1.45
N VAL A 85 -1.26 -7.79 1.68
CA VAL A 85 -2.04 -8.80 0.96
C VAL A 85 -1.39 -10.18 0.91
N ALA A 86 -0.16 -10.33 0.44
CA ALA A 86 0.55 -11.61 0.30
C ALA A 86 1.81 -11.68 1.17
N TYR A 87 2.29 -12.90 1.44
CA TYR A 87 3.57 -13.08 2.16
C TYR A 87 4.79 -12.61 1.36
N THR A 88 4.64 -12.33 0.08
CA THR A 88 5.71 -11.89 -0.82
C THR A 88 5.92 -10.38 -0.83
N THR A 89 5.06 -9.63 -0.13
CA THR A 89 5.11 -8.17 -0.04
C THR A 89 5.15 -7.73 1.42
N ILE A 90 6.08 -6.85 1.76
CA ILE A 90 6.24 -6.28 3.10
C ILE A 90 5.96 -4.78 3.08
N GLU A 91 5.24 -4.30 4.08
CA GLU A 91 4.94 -2.90 4.29
C GLU A 91 5.59 -2.38 5.57
N PHE A 92 6.11 -1.16 5.50
CA PHE A 92 6.50 -0.34 6.62
C PHE A 92 5.51 0.82 6.74
N ALA A 93 4.64 0.81 7.73
CA ALA A 93 3.77 1.93 8.05
C ALA A 93 4.32 2.66 9.27
N PHE A 94 4.90 3.84 9.04
CA PHE A 94 5.55 4.62 10.08
C PHE A 94 4.54 5.37 10.94
N GLY A 95 4.75 5.35 12.24
CA GLY A 95 4.05 6.22 13.17
C GLY A 95 4.31 7.70 12.85
N LYS A 96 3.46 8.57 13.35
CA LYS A 96 3.51 10.02 13.09
C LYS A 96 4.91 10.58 13.28
N ALA A 97 5.42 11.26 12.26
CA ALA A 97 6.73 11.89 12.25
C ALA A 97 6.62 13.39 11.99
N LYS A 98 7.59 14.16 12.46
CA LYS A 98 7.69 15.60 12.23
C LYS A 98 8.53 15.93 11.00
N SER A 99 9.34 14.98 10.54
CA SER A 99 10.22 15.17 9.39
C SER A 99 10.45 13.85 8.64
N ILE A 100 10.84 13.96 7.38
CA ILE A 100 11.25 12.81 6.55
C ILE A 100 12.53 12.17 7.14
N GLN A 101 13.43 12.95 7.73
CA GLN A 101 14.67 12.47 8.34
C GLN A 101 14.41 11.49 9.49
N GLU A 102 13.41 11.77 10.35
CA GLU A 102 12.99 10.84 11.40
C GLU A 102 12.54 9.48 10.84
N VAL A 103 11.81 9.50 9.72
CA VAL A 103 11.37 8.28 9.03
C VAL A 103 12.55 7.56 8.40
N GLU A 104 13.45 8.29 7.71
CA GLU A 104 14.63 7.74 7.05
C GLU A 104 15.54 6.99 8.03
N GLU A 105 15.81 7.56 9.21
CA GLU A 105 16.62 6.93 10.24
C GLU A 105 16.05 5.59 10.69
N ARG A 106 14.73 5.54 10.97
CA ARG A 106 14.04 4.31 11.37
C ARG A 106 13.99 3.31 10.23
N PHE A 107 13.64 3.75 9.03
CA PHE A 107 13.62 2.91 7.83
C PHE A 107 14.97 2.25 7.56
N ASN A 108 16.07 3.02 7.59
CA ASN A 108 17.40 2.48 7.36
C ASN A 108 17.79 1.42 8.40
N PHE A 109 17.41 1.61 9.65
CA PHE A 109 17.65 0.64 10.71
C PHE A 109 16.86 -0.66 10.49
N TYR A 110 15.56 -0.58 10.19
CA TYR A 110 14.73 -1.75 9.91
C TYR A 110 15.18 -2.47 8.64
N MET A 111 15.43 -1.72 7.58
CA MET A 111 15.89 -2.26 6.30
C MET A 111 17.21 -3.02 6.44
N ALA A 112 18.20 -2.46 7.14
CA ALA A 112 19.48 -3.12 7.37
C ALA A 112 19.29 -4.46 8.13
N THR A 113 18.45 -4.48 9.16
CA THR A 113 18.16 -5.69 9.95
C THR A 113 17.50 -6.77 9.09
N ILE A 114 16.50 -6.39 8.28
CA ILE A 114 15.75 -7.31 7.43
C ILE A 114 16.62 -7.83 6.28
N GLN A 115 17.35 -6.95 5.59
CA GLN A 115 18.22 -7.33 4.47
C GLN A 115 19.33 -8.29 4.93
N ASN A 116 19.93 -8.06 6.10
CA ASN A 116 20.93 -8.97 6.66
C ASN A 116 20.32 -10.35 6.90
N LYS A 117 19.11 -10.42 7.49
CA LYS A 117 18.45 -11.69 7.79
C LYS A 117 18.04 -12.44 6.52
N LEU A 118 17.46 -11.75 5.55
CA LEU A 118 17.05 -12.35 4.27
C LEU A 118 18.25 -12.80 3.44
N GLY A 119 19.37 -12.06 3.49
CA GLY A 119 20.60 -12.40 2.78
C GLY A 119 21.21 -13.73 3.20
N GLU A 120 21.03 -14.15 4.46
CA GLU A 120 21.47 -15.47 4.95
C GLU A 120 20.84 -16.65 4.19
N VAL A 121 19.69 -16.42 3.56
CA VAL A 121 18.85 -17.43 2.89
C VAL A 121 18.52 -17.09 1.43
N ASN A 122 19.39 -16.32 0.78
CA ASN A 122 19.27 -15.92 -0.63
C ASN A 122 17.96 -15.17 -0.96
N HIS A 123 17.47 -14.36 -0.05
CA HIS A 123 16.33 -13.46 -0.26
C HIS A 123 16.73 -12.01 -0.01
N ALA A 124 15.95 -11.07 -0.57
CA ALA A 124 16.16 -9.65 -0.37
C ALA A 124 14.85 -8.87 -0.55
N ILE A 125 14.76 -7.68 0.07
CA ILE A 125 13.80 -6.65 -0.30
C ILE A 125 14.35 -5.86 -1.48
N VAL A 126 13.50 -5.55 -2.47
CA VAL A 126 13.88 -4.73 -3.63
C VAL A 126 12.90 -3.59 -3.84
N GLY A 127 13.36 -2.48 -4.41
CA GLY A 127 12.56 -1.28 -4.65
C GLY A 127 11.84 -1.34 -6.00
N CYS A 128 10.78 -2.11 -6.10
CA CYS A 128 9.97 -2.24 -7.32
C CYS A 128 8.48 -2.05 -6.99
N GLY A 129 7.74 -1.40 -7.88
CA GLY A 129 6.30 -1.24 -7.75
C GLY A 129 5.49 -2.47 -8.16
N ILE A 130 6.14 -3.48 -8.75
CA ILE A 130 5.58 -4.80 -9.06
C ILE A 130 6.63 -5.83 -8.69
N HIS A 131 6.20 -6.94 -8.11
CA HIS A 131 7.10 -8.04 -7.73
C HIS A 131 7.79 -8.64 -8.96
N PRO A 132 9.14 -8.65 -9.07
CA PRO A 132 9.84 -9.11 -10.28
C PRO A 132 9.56 -10.56 -10.67
N ASN A 133 9.26 -11.42 -9.69
CA ASN A 133 8.95 -12.83 -9.89
C ASN A 133 7.45 -13.12 -9.66
N TRP A 134 6.57 -12.17 -9.99
CA TRP A 134 5.13 -12.29 -9.81
C TRP A 134 4.56 -13.56 -10.46
N ASP A 135 5.10 -13.95 -11.60
CA ASP A 135 4.69 -15.13 -12.39
C ASP A 135 5.12 -16.47 -11.78
N LYS A 136 6.01 -16.46 -10.80
CA LYS A 136 6.52 -17.65 -10.09
C LYS A 136 5.89 -17.83 -8.74
N ASN A 137 5.39 -16.75 -8.14
CA ASN A 137 4.70 -16.80 -6.86
C ASN A 137 3.27 -17.34 -7.05
N ASP A 138 2.70 -17.90 -5.99
CA ASP A 138 1.32 -18.38 -6.01
C ASP A 138 0.29 -17.25 -5.96
N ASN A 139 0.72 -16.03 -5.62
CA ASN A 139 -0.08 -14.82 -5.50
C ASN A 139 -1.35 -15.00 -4.63
N GLN A 140 -1.26 -15.86 -3.62
CA GLN A 140 -2.36 -16.07 -2.70
C GLN A 140 -2.28 -15.05 -1.55
N PRO A 141 -3.45 -14.58 -1.06
CA PRO A 141 -3.48 -13.70 0.09
C PRO A 141 -3.01 -14.43 1.34
N VAL A 142 -2.41 -13.70 2.26
CA VAL A 142 -2.20 -14.15 3.64
C VAL A 142 -3.51 -14.72 4.19
N ALA A 143 -3.44 -15.82 4.93
CA ALA A 143 -4.59 -16.46 5.54
C ALA A 143 -5.19 -15.59 6.66
N TYR A 144 -5.74 -14.44 6.27
CA TYR A 144 -6.36 -13.44 7.13
C TYR A 144 -7.61 -12.88 6.44
N ALA A 145 -8.73 -12.86 7.14
CA ALA A 145 -10.05 -12.58 6.57
C ALA A 145 -10.14 -11.30 5.73
N ARG A 146 -9.45 -10.22 6.14
CA ARG A 146 -9.43 -8.95 5.39
C ARG A 146 -8.81 -9.10 4.00
N TYR A 147 -7.67 -9.80 3.90
CA TYR A 147 -6.96 -9.97 2.63
C TYR A 147 -7.69 -10.96 1.72
N GLN A 148 -8.25 -12.02 2.29
CA GLN A 148 -9.13 -12.94 1.56
C GLN A 148 -10.35 -12.21 1.00
N MET A 149 -10.99 -11.35 1.79
CA MET A 149 -12.11 -10.52 1.34
C MET A 149 -11.69 -9.59 0.20
N LEU A 150 -10.55 -8.90 0.32
CA LEU A 150 -10.03 -8.01 -0.73
C LEU A 150 -9.80 -8.77 -2.04
N MET A 151 -9.10 -9.90 -1.99
CA MET A 151 -8.84 -10.70 -3.19
C MET A 151 -10.13 -11.24 -3.81
N ASN A 152 -11.11 -11.63 -3.01
CA ASN A 152 -12.43 -12.01 -3.51
C ASN A 152 -13.16 -10.83 -4.16
N TYR A 153 -13.04 -9.62 -3.59
CA TYR A 153 -13.61 -8.42 -4.18
C TYR A 153 -12.98 -8.10 -5.55
N LEU A 154 -11.67 -8.18 -5.67
CA LEU A 154 -10.97 -7.91 -6.94
C LEU A 154 -11.40 -8.90 -8.05
N LYS A 155 -11.73 -10.14 -7.69
CA LYS A 155 -12.24 -11.17 -8.62
C LYS A 155 -13.72 -11.01 -9.01
N LEU A 156 -14.45 -10.06 -8.43
CA LEU A 156 -15.88 -9.89 -8.73
C LEU A 156 -16.16 -9.35 -10.14
N SER A 157 -15.20 -8.75 -10.83
CA SER A 157 -15.37 -8.24 -12.19
C SER A 157 -15.95 -9.31 -13.11
N ARG A 158 -15.42 -10.51 -13.07
CA ARG A 158 -15.91 -11.66 -13.81
C ARG A 158 -17.39 -11.97 -13.55
N THR A 159 -17.82 -11.89 -12.29
CA THR A 159 -19.19 -12.19 -11.88
C THR A 159 -20.14 -11.04 -12.19
N VAL A 160 -19.72 -9.79 -11.96
CA VAL A 160 -20.55 -8.60 -12.11
C VAL A 160 -20.69 -8.19 -13.58
N LEU A 161 -19.61 -8.24 -14.34
CA LEU A 161 -19.54 -7.78 -15.72
C LEU A 161 -19.61 -8.93 -16.74
N GLY A 162 -19.45 -10.18 -16.29
CA GLY A 162 -19.36 -11.35 -17.16
C GLY A 162 -18.01 -11.49 -17.88
N THR A 163 -17.05 -10.64 -17.57
CA THR A 163 -15.69 -10.66 -18.11
C THR A 163 -14.72 -10.09 -17.09
N ASP A 164 -13.44 -10.45 -17.19
CA ASP A 164 -12.36 -9.74 -16.52
C ASP A 164 -12.03 -8.48 -17.30
N LEU A 165 -11.65 -7.42 -16.60
CA LEU A 165 -11.19 -6.18 -17.21
C LEU A 165 -9.73 -6.30 -17.63
N HIS A 166 -8.93 -7.07 -16.89
CA HIS A 166 -7.61 -7.58 -17.27
C HIS A 166 -7.43 -9.02 -16.76
N ASP A 167 -6.40 -9.73 -17.23
CA ASP A 167 -6.19 -11.17 -16.95
C ASP A 167 -5.48 -11.45 -15.60
N TYR A 168 -5.32 -10.46 -14.72
CA TYR A 168 -4.52 -10.54 -13.50
C TYR A 168 -5.33 -10.17 -12.24
N PRO A 169 -6.39 -10.91 -11.90
CA PRO A 169 -7.24 -10.58 -10.75
C PRO A 169 -6.53 -10.70 -9.39
N GLU A 170 -5.36 -11.35 -9.34
CA GLU A 170 -4.51 -11.46 -8.17
C GLU A 170 -3.51 -10.29 -8.01
N TYR A 171 -3.61 -9.23 -8.82
CA TYR A 171 -2.64 -8.14 -8.82
C TYR A 171 -2.37 -7.51 -7.44
N GLY A 172 -3.36 -7.49 -6.57
CA GLY A 172 -3.19 -7.02 -5.19
C GLY A 172 -2.14 -7.79 -4.38
N ALA A 173 -1.74 -8.99 -4.81
CA ALA A 173 -0.72 -9.79 -4.12
C ALA A 173 0.72 -9.48 -4.60
N PHE A 174 0.90 -8.75 -5.69
CA PHE A 174 2.23 -8.51 -6.25
C PHE A 174 2.54 -7.05 -6.61
N ILE A 175 1.60 -6.12 -6.42
CA ILE A 175 1.87 -4.69 -6.54
C ILE A 175 2.35 -4.12 -5.20
N CYS A 176 3.22 -3.11 -5.27
CA CYS A 176 3.75 -2.39 -4.11
C CYS A 176 3.66 -0.88 -4.35
N GLY A 177 3.29 -0.13 -3.34
CA GLY A 177 3.12 1.30 -3.39
C GLY A 177 3.86 2.06 -2.31
N SER A 178 3.83 3.38 -2.42
CA SER A 178 4.24 4.28 -1.35
C SER A 178 3.13 5.28 -1.12
N GLN A 179 2.80 5.53 0.14
CA GLN A 179 1.76 6.47 0.52
C GLN A 179 2.33 7.51 1.49
N VAL A 180 1.84 8.75 1.34
CA VAL A 180 2.16 9.85 2.24
C VAL A 180 0.87 10.45 2.75
N GLN A 181 0.70 10.46 4.06
CA GLN A 181 -0.42 11.11 4.74
C GLN A 181 0.05 12.42 5.35
N LEU A 182 -0.76 13.46 5.24
CA LEU A 182 -0.50 14.76 5.81
C LEU A 182 -1.60 15.14 6.79
N ASP A 183 -1.21 15.67 7.95
CA ASP A 183 -2.15 16.36 8.82
C ASP A 183 -2.64 17.63 8.14
N VAL A 184 -3.95 17.81 8.09
CA VAL A 184 -4.59 18.99 7.49
C VAL A 184 -5.50 19.67 8.51
N SER A 185 -5.61 21.00 8.42
CA SER A 185 -6.57 21.77 9.21
C SER A 185 -7.89 21.91 8.47
N LYS A 186 -8.96 22.18 9.23
CA LYS A 186 -10.27 22.44 8.65
C LYS A 186 -10.28 23.60 7.64
N PRO A 187 -9.56 24.70 7.85
CA PRO A 187 -9.52 25.80 6.85
C PRO A 187 -8.65 25.49 5.62
N ASN A 188 -7.80 24.47 5.61
CA ASN A 188 -6.88 24.23 4.49
C ASN A 188 -7.02 22.88 3.75
N TYR A 189 -7.81 21.91 4.25
CA TYR A 189 -7.88 20.57 3.66
C TYR A 189 -8.21 20.60 2.16
N LEU A 190 -9.17 21.40 1.75
CA LEU A 190 -9.58 21.49 0.34
C LEU A 190 -8.48 22.06 -0.55
N ARG A 191 -7.71 23.04 -0.05
CA ARG A 191 -6.55 23.58 -0.76
C ARG A 191 -5.44 22.53 -0.92
N VAL A 192 -5.24 21.71 0.11
CA VAL A 192 -4.26 20.61 0.06
C VAL A 192 -4.69 19.55 -0.96
N ILE A 193 -5.96 19.11 -0.94
CA ILE A 193 -6.50 18.19 -1.94
C ILE A 193 -6.29 18.74 -3.36
N ASN A 194 -6.64 19.99 -3.60
CA ASN A 194 -6.45 20.63 -4.89
C ASN A 194 -4.98 20.71 -5.31
N ALA A 195 -4.06 20.98 -4.37
CA ALA A 195 -2.64 21.00 -4.66
C ALA A 195 -2.11 19.63 -5.09
N PHE A 196 -2.53 18.55 -4.38
CA PHE A 196 -2.15 17.20 -4.75
C PHE A 196 -2.70 16.77 -6.11
N ASN A 197 -3.95 17.11 -6.43
CA ASN A 197 -4.52 16.87 -7.76
C ASN A 197 -3.69 17.55 -8.88
N GLN A 198 -3.14 18.74 -8.64
CA GLN A 198 -2.34 19.44 -9.63
C GLN A 198 -0.95 18.85 -9.86
N ILE A 199 -0.38 18.18 -8.87
CA ILE A 199 0.96 17.59 -8.99
C ILE A 199 0.92 16.09 -9.32
N GLU A 200 -0.25 15.48 -9.49
CA GLU A 200 -0.40 14.03 -9.65
C GLU A 200 0.39 13.49 -10.85
N ALA A 201 0.28 14.13 -12.02
CA ALA A 201 1.04 13.74 -13.21
C ALA A 201 2.56 13.86 -12.99
N ALA A 202 3.01 14.88 -12.26
CA ALA A 202 4.43 15.05 -11.93
C ALA A 202 4.91 13.95 -10.96
N LYS A 203 4.09 13.57 -9.99
CA LYS A 203 4.37 12.43 -9.09
C LYS A 203 4.50 11.13 -9.88
N ALA A 204 3.53 10.83 -10.74
CA ALA A 204 3.56 9.64 -11.59
C ALA A 204 4.86 9.58 -12.43
N PHE A 205 5.25 10.70 -13.05
CA PHE A 205 6.49 10.79 -13.83
C PHE A 205 7.75 10.57 -12.97
N LEU A 206 7.83 11.19 -11.80
CA LEU A 206 9.03 11.14 -10.94
C LEU A 206 9.20 9.79 -10.23
N PHE A 207 8.10 9.13 -9.88
CA PHE A 207 8.10 7.90 -9.08
C PHE A 207 7.68 6.65 -9.85
N ALA A 208 7.62 6.73 -11.18
CA ALA A 208 7.32 5.59 -12.05
C ALA A 208 8.34 4.47 -11.85
N ASN A 209 7.91 3.32 -11.31
CA ASN A 209 8.76 2.16 -11.04
C ASN A 209 8.00 0.82 -11.12
N SER A 210 6.86 0.80 -11.83
CA SER A 210 5.96 -0.35 -11.89
C SER A 210 5.76 -0.85 -13.32
N GLU A 211 6.85 -1.04 -14.06
CA GLU A 211 6.81 -1.73 -15.36
C GLU A 211 6.38 -3.17 -15.15
N PHE A 212 5.41 -3.64 -15.96
CA PHE A 212 4.86 -4.97 -15.86
C PHE A 212 5.39 -5.86 -17.00
N SER A 213 5.99 -6.99 -16.64
CA SER A 213 6.58 -7.93 -17.62
C SER A 213 5.57 -8.89 -18.24
N GLY A 214 4.32 -8.93 -17.76
CA GLY A 214 3.28 -9.82 -18.25
C GLY A 214 2.58 -9.29 -19.51
N GLU A 215 2.61 -7.98 -19.73
CA GLU A 215 1.95 -7.30 -20.85
C GLU A 215 2.79 -6.16 -21.39
N ASP A 216 2.61 -5.83 -22.66
CA ASP A 216 3.21 -4.66 -23.31
C ASP A 216 2.24 -3.46 -23.23
N TRP A 217 2.10 -2.89 -22.04
CA TRP A 217 1.24 -1.73 -21.83
C TRP A 217 1.92 -0.38 -22.13
N ASP A 218 3.16 -0.41 -22.60
CA ASP A 218 3.96 0.78 -22.95
C ASP A 218 3.96 1.86 -21.83
N THR A 219 4.05 1.42 -20.59
CA THR A 219 4.04 2.32 -19.42
C THR A 219 4.98 1.85 -18.32
N LYS A 220 5.47 2.79 -17.51
CA LYS A 220 6.24 2.55 -16.28
C LYS A 220 5.39 2.69 -15.01
N ILE A 221 4.08 2.89 -15.17
CA ILE A 221 3.10 3.05 -14.08
C ILE A 221 1.96 2.03 -14.21
N SER A 222 2.28 0.78 -14.55
CA SER A 222 1.30 -0.28 -14.80
C SER A 222 0.34 -0.52 -13.64
N ARG A 223 0.69 -0.11 -12.41
CA ARG A 223 -0.25 -0.19 -11.26
C ARG A 223 -1.53 0.60 -11.50
N ASP A 224 -1.48 1.71 -12.23
CA ASP A 224 -2.67 2.50 -12.57
C ASP A 224 -3.62 1.68 -13.44
N ILE A 225 -3.08 0.95 -14.44
CA ILE A 225 -3.88 0.06 -15.31
C ILE A 225 -4.56 -1.04 -14.48
N PHE A 226 -3.81 -1.69 -13.56
CA PHE A 226 -4.42 -2.70 -12.69
C PHE A 226 -5.60 -2.17 -11.88
N TRP A 227 -5.49 -0.96 -11.34
CA TRP A 227 -6.57 -0.35 -10.58
C TRP A 227 -7.72 0.16 -11.45
N GLU A 228 -7.40 0.81 -12.57
CA GLU A 228 -8.40 1.37 -13.49
C GLU A 228 -9.20 0.28 -14.19
N GLU A 229 -8.55 -0.82 -14.60
CA GLU A 229 -9.18 -1.96 -15.25
C GLU A 229 -9.54 -3.08 -14.24
N SER A 230 -10.04 -2.70 -13.07
CA SER A 230 -10.47 -3.60 -12.00
C SER A 230 -11.84 -3.21 -11.45
N MET A 231 -12.30 -3.90 -10.38
CA MET A 231 -13.52 -3.51 -9.65
C MET A 231 -13.50 -2.06 -9.13
N HIS A 232 -12.33 -1.47 -8.92
CA HIS A 232 -12.23 -0.04 -8.53
C HIS A 232 -12.56 0.89 -9.69
N GLY A 233 -12.18 0.53 -10.90
CA GLY A 233 -12.35 1.34 -12.11
C GLY A 233 -13.68 1.14 -12.86
N ILE A 234 -14.61 0.32 -12.36
CA ILE A 234 -15.93 0.09 -13.01
C ILE A 234 -16.67 1.41 -13.23
N TYR A 235 -16.56 2.34 -12.30
CA TYR A 235 -17.17 3.66 -12.41
C TYR A 235 -16.07 4.68 -12.74
N ALA A 236 -16.26 5.43 -13.82
CA ALA A 236 -15.31 6.44 -14.28
C ALA A 236 -14.97 7.48 -13.21
N GLU A 237 -15.88 7.72 -12.26
CA GLU A 237 -15.66 8.64 -11.14
C GLU A 237 -14.66 8.13 -10.10
N ASN A 238 -14.32 6.84 -10.13
CA ASN A 238 -13.36 6.24 -9.19
C ASN A 238 -11.92 6.27 -9.68
N VAL A 239 -11.67 6.68 -10.92
CA VAL A 239 -10.33 6.65 -11.56
C VAL A 239 -9.93 8.01 -12.10
N GLY A 240 -8.63 8.20 -12.26
CA GLY A 240 -8.05 9.41 -12.77
C GLY A 240 -7.97 10.55 -11.75
N VAL A 241 -7.67 11.74 -12.23
CA VAL A 241 -7.59 12.98 -11.45
C VAL A 241 -8.66 13.96 -11.87
N ASN A 242 -9.13 14.78 -10.94
CA ASN A 242 -10.13 15.77 -11.25
C ASN A 242 -9.62 16.78 -12.29
N ALA A 243 -10.38 17.00 -13.36
CA ALA A 243 -10.06 17.95 -14.41
C ALA A 243 -10.08 19.41 -13.95
N ARG A 244 -10.67 19.69 -12.81
CA ARG A 244 -10.79 21.02 -12.24
C ARG A 244 -10.57 21.04 -10.73
N LEU A 245 -10.22 22.21 -10.20
CA LEU A 245 -10.11 22.40 -8.76
C LEU A 245 -11.49 22.49 -8.10
N PHE A 246 -11.62 21.91 -6.93
CA PHE A 246 -12.80 22.09 -6.09
C PHE A 246 -12.85 23.52 -5.55
N LYS A 247 -14.00 24.16 -5.67
CA LYS A 247 -14.23 25.53 -5.24
C LYS A 247 -14.52 25.64 -3.75
N ASP A 248 -15.31 24.72 -3.26
CA ASP A 248 -15.76 24.69 -1.87
C ASP A 248 -16.11 23.24 -1.46
N GLU A 249 -16.53 23.07 -0.22
CA GLU A 249 -16.91 21.78 0.35
C GLU A 249 -18.07 21.12 -0.40
N ASN A 250 -19.06 21.88 -0.87
CA ASN A 250 -20.21 21.31 -1.59
C ASN A 250 -19.83 20.84 -2.99
N ASP A 251 -18.76 21.41 -3.56
CA ASP A 251 -18.24 21.01 -4.86
C ASP A 251 -17.34 19.75 -4.75
N PHE A 252 -16.81 19.48 -3.55
CA PHE A 252 -16.00 18.30 -3.26
C PHE A 252 -16.86 17.08 -2.92
N PHE A 253 -17.97 17.24 -2.17
CA PHE A 253 -18.92 16.19 -1.79
C PHE A 253 -20.14 16.14 -2.71
#